data_fdc70c922885966295604480dfeb5498
#
_entry.id   fdc70c922885966295604480dfeb5498
#
_cell.length_a   1.000
_cell.length_b   1.000
_cell.length_c   1.000
_cell.angle_alpha   90.00
_cell.angle_beta   90.00
_cell.angle_gamma   90.00
#
_symmetry.space_group_name_H-M   'P 1'
#
loop_
_entity.id
_entity.type
_entity.pdbx_description
1 polymer ?
#
loop_
_entity_poly.entity_id
_entity_poly.type
_entity_poly.pdbx_seq_one_letter_code
_entity_poly.pdbx_strand_id
1 'polypeptide(L)'
;MCSFRGRGGRAAGPAAPGFPDVHHRNRAGERDIPGLAPTVAGRSRRPGADPTRCFNDPMSTIDFAPSERSRLGLEWEIACVDRRSGELSPAAPDLLARLGPATEFPHVTGELLTNTVEIVSAPHHKAAHAVADLTRMVERIHRLAEPMGVQLMSSGTHPFSQWFQQQVTPGNDRYATLIDRTRWWGRQMMIWGVHVHVAVDDRDKVLPIVDGLLTYLPHFQALSASSPFWSGETTGYASNRALMFQQLPTAGLPPHFRDWAEYESMVADLMHTGVIDVLSELRWDIRPSPRWGTIEVRTFDGISTANEIGAIAALTQCLVEHFSRELDAGRTIPVLQPWFVRENKWRTARYGMDAIIIQNPSGDERLVTDDLRALVRALEPVAADLGCTAELLDVLAIIDHGASYQRQLRVAQATDGSLKAVVSSLVRELLDGRPDRSRPSPDDPSVTQARSGRAD
;
A
#
# COMPACT_ATOMS: atom_id res chain seq x y z
N MET A 1 -45.73 25.95 29.94
CA MET A 1 -46.72 26.91 29.39
C MET A 1 -45.99 27.75 28.34
N CYS A 2 -46.26 27.54 27.10
CA CYS A 2 -46.54 28.47 26.02
C CYS A 2 -46.50 27.68 24.71
N SER A 3 -47.69 27.47 24.23
CA SER A 3 -48.00 26.92 22.91
C SER A 3 -47.84 28.02 21.83
N PHE A 4 -47.33 27.65 20.66
CA PHE A 4 -47.66 28.38 19.42
C PHE A 4 -47.94 27.38 18.29
N ARG A 5 -49.18 27.44 17.82
CA ARG A 5 -49.67 26.86 16.56
C ARG A 5 -49.43 27.87 15.41
N GLY A 6 -49.12 27.39 14.23
CA GLY A 6 -49.13 28.17 12.99
C GLY A 6 -48.88 27.29 11.77
N ARG A 7 -49.99 26.87 11.14
CA ARG A 7 -50.26 26.60 9.71
C ARG A 7 -49.25 27.22 8.72
N GLY A 8 -48.76 26.60 7.65
CA GLY A 8 -49.40 25.84 6.61
C GLY A 8 -48.72 26.33 5.31
N GLY A 9 -48.46 25.43 4.38
CA GLY A 9 -47.96 25.80 3.06
C GLY A 9 -47.11 24.66 2.42
N ARG A 10 -47.78 23.71 1.78
CA ARG A 10 -47.14 22.75 0.89
C ARG A 10 -46.80 23.44 -0.42
N ALA A 11 -45.53 23.48 -0.81
CA ALA A 11 -45.14 23.67 -2.19
C ALA A 11 -44.50 22.35 -2.68
N ALA A 12 -45.09 21.78 -3.70
CA ALA A 12 -44.60 20.58 -4.38
C ALA A 12 -43.33 20.95 -5.20
N GLY A 13 -42.22 20.31 -4.91
CA GLY A 13 -41.02 20.31 -5.76
C GLY A 13 -41.09 19.16 -6.78
N PRO A 14 -40.37 19.25 -7.90
CA PRO A 14 -40.51 18.33 -9.01
C PRO A 14 -39.96 16.95 -8.70
N ALA A 15 -40.64 15.92 -9.23
CA ALA A 15 -40.32 14.50 -9.11
C ALA A 15 -38.93 14.19 -9.75
N ALA A 16 -38.15 13.38 -9.06
CA ALA A 16 -36.95 12.76 -9.61
C ALA A 16 -37.32 11.71 -10.67
N PRO A 17 -36.50 11.55 -11.75
CA PRO A 17 -36.78 10.56 -12.78
C PRO A 17 -36.57 9.14 -12.24
N GLY A 18 -37.58 8.29 -12.47
CA GLY A 18 -37.57 6.88 -12.08
C GLY A 18 -36.53 6.07 -12.87
N PHE A 19 -35.90 5.13 -12.20
CA PHE A 19 -35.08 4.10 -12.80
C PHE A 19 -35.97 3.09 -13.55
N PRO A 20 -35.60 2.62 -14.75
CA PRO A 20 -36.35 1.60 -15.44
C PRO A 20 -36.13 0.22 -14.78
N ASP A 21 -37.24 -0.47 -14.47
CA ASP A 21 -37.27 -1.87 -14.10
C ASP A 21 -36.76 -2.73 -15.27
N VAL A 22 -35.60 -3.37 -15.10
CA VAL A 22 -35.10 -4.36 -16.06
C VAL A 22 -35.49 -5.75 -15.60
N HIS A 23 -36.68 -6.19 -15.98
CA HIS A 23 -37.02 -7.61 -15.99
C HIS A 23 -36.32 -8.30 -17.17
N HIS A 24 -35.14 -8.86 -16.97
CA HIS A 24 -34.58 -9.84 -17.88
C HIS A 24 -34.98 -11.25 -17.47
N ARG A 25 -35.90 -11.83 -18.27
CA ARG A 25 -36.10 -13.27 -18.34
C ARG A 25 -34.87 -13.90 -18.99
N ASN A 26 -34.01 -14.54 -18.22
CA ASN A 26 -33.00 -15.47 -18.75
C ASN A 26 -33.55 -16.90 -18.63
N ARG A 27 -34.03 -17.45 -19.73
CA ARG A 27 -34.05 -18.89 -20.00
C ARG A 27 -32.79 -19.18 -20.80
N ALA A 28 -31.78 -19.74 -20.20
CA ALA A 28 -30.72 -20.48 -20.88
C ALA A 28 -30.05 -21.43 -19.90
N GLY A 29 -30.29 -22.71 -20.10
CA GLY A 29 -29.43 -23.86 -19.85
C GLY A 29 -28.62 -23.92 -18.57
N GLU A 30 -29.14 -24.60 -17.55
CA GLU A 30 -28.34 -25.22 -16.50
C GLU A 30 -27.30 -26.13 -17.16
N ARG A 31 -26.02 -25.75 -17.07
CA ARG A 31 -24.91 -26.68 -17.23
C ARG A 31 -24.47 -27.10 -15.84
N ASP A 32 -24.67 -28.35 -15.53
CA ASP A 32 -24.12 -29.03 -14.36
C ASP A 32 -22.62 -28.80 -14.29
N ILE A 33 -22.18 -28.16 -13.22
CA ILE A 33 -20.78 -28.12 -12.80
C ILE A 33 -20.57 -29.30 -11.83
N PRO A 34 -19.85 -30.36 -12.24
CA PRO A 34 -19.55 -31.47 -11.34
C PRO A 34 -18.55 -31.02 -10.26
N GLY A 35 -18.88 -31.19 -8.98
CA GLY A 35 -17.91 -31.18 -7.92
C GLY A 35 -18.00 -30.07 -6.87
N LEU A 36 -19.21 -29.70 -6.42
CA LEU A 36 -19.38 -28.94 -5.18
C LEU A 36 -20.30 -29.71 -4.22
N ALA A 37 -19.76 -30.79 -3.65
CA ALA A 37 -20.26 -31.29 -2.39
C ALA A 37 -19.62 -30.46 -1.27
N PRO A 38 -20.36 -30.00 -0.26
CA PRO A 38 -19.78 -29.34 0.91
C PRO A 38 -19.15 -30.40 1.80
N THR A 39 -17.90 -30.73 1.57
CA THR A 39 -17.10 -31.42 2.58
C THR A 39 -16.73 -30.36 3.62
N VAL A 40 -17.48 -30.33 4.71
CA VAL A 40 -16.98 -29.82 5.98
C VAL A 40 -15.85 -30.76 6.37
N ALA A 41 -14.66 -30.52 5.86
CA ALA A 41 -13.45 -31.18 6.34
C ALA A 41 -13.21 -30.66 7.75
N GLY A 42 -13.61 -31.45 8.73
CA GLY A 42 -13.14 -31.32 10.09
C GLY A 42 -11.60 -31.22 10.02
N ARG A 43 -11.04 -30.19 10.65
CA ARG A 43 -9.59 -30.08 10.84
C ARG A 43 -9.07 -31.42 11.33
N SER A 44 -8.28 -32.11 10.52
CA SER A 44 -7.50 -33.24 10.98
C SER A 44 -6.51 -32.69 12.00
N ARG A 45 -6.72 -33.04 13.28
CA ARG A 45 -5.72 -32.80 14.32
C ARG A 45 -4.43 -33.46 13.85
N ARG A 46 -3.32 -32.71 13.83
CA ARG A 46 -1.99 -33.29 13.64
C ARG A 46 -1.84 -34.41 14.64
N PRO A 47 -1.42 -35.65 14.24
CA PRO A 47 -1.16 -36.73 15.18
C PRO A 47 0.07 -36.36 16.00
N GLY A 48 -0.10 -36.15 17.31
CA GLY A 48 1.00 -35.95 18.24
C GLY A 48 0.84 -34.76 19.21
N ALA A 49 -0.26 -34.01 19.21
CA ALA A 49 -0.50 -33.02 20.25
C ALA A 49 -1.00 -33.74 21.51
N ASP A 50 -0.14 -33.86 22.52
CA ASP A 50 -0.47 -34.29 23.86
C ASP A 50 -1.43 -33.30 24.52
N PRO A 51 -2.67 -33.67 24.90
CA PRO A 51 -3.63 -32.79 25.53
C PRO A 51 -3.25 -32.40 26.97
N THR A 52 -2.12 -32.90 27.51
CA THR A 52 -1.64 -32.64 28.87
C THR A 52 -0.43 -31.69 28.91
N ARG A 53 -0.02 -31.07 27.81
CA ARG A 53 1.00 -30.02 27.86
C ARG A 53 0.47 -28.85 28.66
N CYS A 54 0.85 -28.87 29.92
CA CYS A 54 0.58 -27.79 30.89
C CYS A 54 1.12 -26.46 30.37
N PHE A 55 0.36 -25.40 30.64
CA PHE A 55 0.55 -23.97 30.37
C PHE A 55 1.84 -23.35 31.01
N ASN A 56 2.99 -24.02 30.99
CA ASN A 56 4.22 -23.57 31.64
C ASN A 56 5.47 -23.68 30.75
N ASP A 57 5.35 -23.60 29.42
CA ASP A 57 6.54 -23.23 28.64
C ASP A 57 6.69 -21.70 28.73
N PRO A 58 7.84 -21.19 29.24
CA PRO A 58 8.08 -19.76 29.23
C PRO A 58 7.96 -19.28 27.78
N MET A 59 6.99 -18.38 27.53
CA MET A 59 6.79 -17.77 26.23
C MET A 59 8.14 -17.33 25.68
N SER A 60 8.50 -17.79 24.50
CA SER A 60 9.70 -17.29 23.82
C SER A 60 9.56 -15.78 23.66
N THR A 61 10.41 -15.01 24.31
CA THR A 61 10.49 -13.57 24.15
C THR A 61 10.71 -13.24 22.68
N ILE A 62 10.00 -12.22 22.17
CA ILE A 62 10.27 -11.69 20.84
C ILE A 62 11.46 -10.75 20.96
N ASP A 63 12.64 -11.26 20.61
CA ASP A 63 13.85 -10.48 20.60
C ASP A 63 13.77 -9.38 19.54
N PHE A 64 14.05 -8.14 19.94
CA PHE A 64 14.19 -7.02 19.02
C PHE A 64 15.67 -6.85 18.68
N ALA A 65 16.04 -7.07 17.42
CA ALA A 65 17.44 -7.01 16.99
C ALA A 65 18.01 -5.61 17.21
N PRO A 66 19.24 -5.49 17.73
CA PRO A 66 19.89 -4.19 17.83
C PRO A 66 20.08 -3.61 16.44
N SER A 67 19.73 -2.34 16.28
CA SER A 67 19.89 -1.64 15.01
C SER A 67 20.36 -0.21 15.26
N GLU A 68 21.06 0.35 14.29
CA GLU A 68 21.55 1.71 14.35
C GLU A 68 20.43 2.70 14.06
N ARG A 69 20.15 3.59 15.05
CA ARG A 69 19.04 4.54 15.02
C ARG A 69 18.93 5.27 13.68
N SER A 70 17.71 5.39 13.22
CA SER A 70 17.33 6.12 12.01
C SER A 70 17.94 5.60 10.69
N ARG A 71 18.62 4.44 10.67
CA ARG A 71 18.90 3.77 9.39
C ARG A 71 17.58 3.34 8.76
N LEU A 72 17.51 3.42 7.44
CA LEU A 72 16.30 3.04 6.70
C LEU A 72 16.61 2.01 5.61
N GLY A 73 15.62 1.17 5.31
CA GLY A 73 15.57 0.27 4.19
C GLY A 73 14.26 0.44 3.44
N LEU A 74 14.26 0.17 2.14
CA LEU A 74 13.10 0.32 1.27
C LEU A 74 12.82 -0.99 0.55
N GLU A 75 11.55 -1.33 0.43
CA GLU A 75 11.03 -2.40 -0.43
C GLU A 75 10.09 -1.76 -1.45
N TRP A 76 10.24 -2.12 -2.72
CA TRP A 76 9.45 -1.57 -3.81
C TRP A 76 8.92 -2.66 -4.71
N GLU A 77 7.61 -2.85 -4.70
CA GLU A 77 6.92 -3.80 -5.56
C GLU A 77 6.68 -3.19 -6.95
N ILE A 78 7.06 -3.92 -7.99
CA ILE A 78 7.00 -3.49 -9.38
C ILE A 78 6.28 -4.54 -10.22
N ALA A 79 5.30 -4.10 -11.00
CA ALA A 79 4.57 -4.92 -11.94
C ALA A 79 5.32 -5.04 -13.28
N CYS A 80 5.30 -6.25 -13.84
CA CYS A 80 5.69 -6.53 -15.21
C CYS A 80 4.48 -6.40 -16.14
N VAL A 81 4.59 -5.63 -17.21
CA VAL A 81 3.53 -5.43 -18.21
C VAL A 81 4.02 -5.76 -19.62
N ASP A 82 3.15 -6.31 -20.45
CA ASP A 82 3.44 -6.53 -21.86
C ASP A 82 3.50 -5.21 -22.63
N ARG A 83 4.56 -5.00 -23.38
CA ARG A 83 4.85 -3.73 -24.07
C ARG A 83 3.77 -3.34 -25.08
N ARG A 84 3.08 -4.30 -25.72
CA ARG A 84 2.11 -4.04 -26.78
C ARG A 84 0.71 -3.79 -26.24
N SER A 85 0.27 -4.69 -25.35
CA SER A 85 -1.08 -4.62 -24.78
C SER A 85 -1.17 -3.69 -23.58
N GLY A 86 -0.10 -3.54 -22.80
CA GLY A 86 -0.10 -2.91 -21.48
C GLY A 86 -0.71 -3.79 -20.39
N GLU A 87 -1.11 -5.03 -20.70
CA GLU A 87 -1.60 -6.00 -19.71
C GLU A 87 -0.47 -6.52 -18.83
N LEU A 88 -0.81 -7.03 -17.64
CA LEU A 88 0.15 -7.70 -16.78
C LEU A 88 0.77 -8.92 -17.45
N SER A 89 2.08 -9.10 -17.29
CA SER A 89 2.88 -10.18 -17.87
C SER A 89 3.47 -11.08 -16.77
N PRO A 90 3.32 -12.40 -16.83
CA PRO A 90 3.87 -13.33 -15.85
C PRO A 90 5.38 -13.53 -16.00
N ALA A 91 6.13 -12.45 -16.20
CA ALA A 91 7.55 -12.46 -16.57
C ALA A 91 8.52 -12.50 -15.38
N ALA A 92 8.03 -12.32 -14.14
CA ALA A 92 8.91 -12.22 -12.98
C ALA A 92 9.79 -13.47 -12.75
N PRO A 93 9.32 -14.73 -12.90
CA PRO A 93 10.18 -15.90 -12.74
C PRO A 93 11.36 -15.91 -13.72
N ASP A 94 11.13 -15.56 -14.98
CA ASP A 94 12.18 -15.51 -16.01
C ASP A 94 13.17 -14.37 -15.76
N LEU A 95 12.70 -13.21 -15.29
CA LEU A 95 13.55 -12.08 -14.89
C LEU A 95 14.43 -12.46 -13.70
N LEU A 96 13.87 -13.10 -12.68
CA LEU A 96 14.62 -13.55 -11.50
C LEU A 96 15.67 -14.60 -11.86
N ALA A 97 15.35 -15.54 -12.75
CA ALA A 97 16.33 -16.52 -13.25
C ALA A 97 17.51 -15.85 -13.96
N ARG A 98 17.27 -14.77 -14.70
CA ARG A 98 18.32 -13.99 -15.40
C ARG A 98 19.12 -13.08 -14.46
N LEU A 99 18.49 -12.57 -13.39
CA LEU A 99 19.17 -11.77 -12.38
C LEU A 99 20.11 -12.61 -11.51
N GLY A 100 19.82 -13.90 -11.34
CA GLY A 100 20.53 -14.80 -10.46
C GLY A 100 20.07 -14.72 -8.99
N PRO A 101 20.71 -15.52 -8.10
CA PRO A 101 20.28 -15.59 -6.70
C PRO A 101 20.45 -14.25 -5.96
N ALA A 102 19.50 -13.94 -5.11
CA ALA A 102 19.52 -12.77 -4.24
C ALA A 102 20.35 -13.08 -2.98
N THR A 103 21.66 -12.84 -3.05
CA THR A 103 22.60 -13.18 -1.97
C THR A 103 23.00 -11.97 -1.11
N GLU A 104 22.91 -10.76 -1.66
CA GLU A 104 23.34 -9.52 -1.02
C GLU A 104 22.37 -8.37 -1.34
N PHE A 105 22.33 -7.35 -0.49
CA PHE A 105 21.58 -6.12 -0.74
C PHE A 105 22.38 -5.14 -1.64
N PRO A 106 21.72 -4.36 -2.51
CA PRO A 106 20.31 -4.45 -2.87
C PRO A 106 20.02 -5.70 -3.70
N HIS A 107 18.82 -6.26 -3.57
CA HIS A 107 18.45 -7.45 -4.32
C HIS A 107 17.01 -7.37 -4.88
N VAL A 108 16.68 -8.34 -5.72
CA VAL A 108 15.33 -8.50 -6.29
C VAL A 108 14.81 -9.88 -5.90
N THR A 109 13.56 -9.92 -5.46
CA THR A 109 12.85 -11.15 -5.12
C THR A 109 11.51 -11.24 -5.83
N GLY A 110 10.89 -12.42 -5.80
CA GLY A 110 9.54 -12.64 -6.33
C GLY A 110 8.48 -12.42 -5.27
N GLU A 111 7.28 -12.13 -5.74
CA GLU A 111 6.10 -11.89 -4.92
C GLU A 111 4.98 -12.91 -5.17
N LEU A 112 3.81 -12.69 -4.51
CA LEU A 112 2.63 -13.56 -4.60
C LEU A 112 2.24 -13.90 -6.04
N LEU A 113 2.31 -12.92 -6.94
CA LEU A 113 1.94 -13.07 -8.34
C LEU A 113 3.18 -13.14 -9.25
N THR A 114 3.11 -13.98 -10.29
CA THR A 114 4.19 -14.16 -11.28
C THR A 114 4.46 -12.92 -12.14
N ASN A 115 3.65 -11.89 -12.02
CA ASN A 115 3.82 -10.61 -12.71
C ASN A 115 4.53 -9.55 -11.86
N THR A 116 5.03 -9.90 -10.68
CA THR A 116 5.58 -8.95 -9.70
C THR A 116 7.01 -9.31 -9.31
N VAL A 117 7.87 -8.32 -9.32
CA VAL A 117 9.20 -8.34 -8.68
C VAL A 117 9.24 -7.31 -7.57
N GLU A 118 9.92 -7.64 -6.48
CA GLU A 118 10.17 -6.74 -5.36
C GLU A 118 11.66 -6.39 -5.32
N ILE A 119 11.96 -5.09 -5.24
CA ILE A 119 13.32 -4.58 -5.06
C ILE A 119 13.50 -4.21 -3.60
N VAL A 120 14.55 -4.72 -2.96
CA VAL A 120 14.90 -4.44 -1.58
C VAL A 120 16.25 -3.71 -1.54
N SER A 121 16.29 -2.50 -0.97
CA SER A 121 17.52 -1.72 -0.82
C SER A 121 18.41 -2.29 0.29
N ALA A 122 19.70 -1.94 0.27
CA ALA A 122 20.51 -2.05 1.48
C ALA A 122 20.00 -1.07 2.57
N PRO A 123 20.31 -1.32 3.86
CA PRO A 123 20.04 -0.35 4.90
C PRO A 123 21.02 0.82 4.83
N HIS A 124 20.50 2.06 4.81
CA HIS A 124 21.27 3.29 4.67
C HIS A 124 20.91 4.34 5.74
N HIS A 125 21.82 5.29 5.99
CA HIS A 125 21.52 6.44 6.85
C HIS A 125 20.75 7.54 6.10
N LYS A 126 20.90 7.64 4.78
CA LYS A 126 20.28 8.67 3.95
C LYS A 126 19.28 8.08 2.99
N ALA A 127 18.09 8.68 2.91
CA ALA A 127 17.05 8.28 1.98
C ALA A 127 17.55 8.26 0.53
N ALA A 128 18.34 9.25 0.11
CA ALA A 128 18.92 9.31 -1.23
C ALA A 128 19.73 8.05 -1.62
N HIS A 129 20.47 7.45 -0.67
CA HIS A 129 21.26 6.26 -0.95
C HIS A 129 20.38 5.02 -1.15
N ALA A 130 19.32 4.87 -0.35
CA ALA A 130 18.34 3.79 -0.52
C ALA A 130 17.61 3.92 -1.86
N VAL A 131 17.20 5.14 -2.23
CA VAL A 131 16.59 5.44 -3.54
C VAL A 131 17.55 5.12 -4.69
N ALA A 132 18.84 5.44 -4.55
CA ALA A 132 19.84 5.10 -5.55
C ALA A 132 19.99 3.59 -5.76
N ASP A 133 19.87 2.78 -4.70
CA ASP A 133 19.83 1.32 -4.82
C ASP A 133 18.62 0.87 -5.66
N LEU A 134 17.42 1.37 -5.35
CA LEU A 134 16.20 1.03 -6.08
C LEU A 134 16.33 1.41 -7.57
N THR A 135 16.79 2.62 -7.86
CA THR A 135 16.97 3.11 -9.23
C THR A 135 17.92 2.23 -10.03
N ARG A 136 19.09 1.88 -9.46
CA ARG A 136 20.04 0.97 -10.12
C ARG A 136 19.45 -0.40 -10.42
N MET A 137 18.61 -0.92 -9.51
CA MET A 137 17.97 -2.21 -9.70
C MET A 137 16.87 -2.14 -10.77
N VAL A 138 16.06 -1.06 -10.79
CA VAL A 138 15.08 -0.81 -11.87
C VAL A 138 15.77 -0.80 -13.23
N GLU A 139 16.86 -0.06 -13.39
CA GLU A 139 17.65 -0.02 -14.64
C GLU A 139 18.19 -1.41 -15.03
N ARG A 140 18.63 -2.20 -14.05
CA ARG A 140 19.11 -3.57 -14.29
C ARG A 140 17.98 -4.48 -14.76
N ILE A 141 16.82 -4.44 -14.08
CA ILE A 141 15.65 -5.24 -14.47
C ILE A 141 15.15 -4.81 -15.84
N HIS A 142 15.06 -3.49 -16.09
CA HIS A 142 14.62 -2.95 -17.37
C HIS A 142 15.43 -3.46 -18.54
N ARG A 143 16.78 -3.45 -18.43
CA ARG A 143 17.66 -4.00 -19.49
C ARG A 143 17.42 -5.48 -19.79
N LEU A 144 16.99 -6.26 -18.80
CA LEU A 144 16.67 -7.69 -18.98
C LEU A 144 15.23 -7.89 -19.51
N ALA A 145 14.31 -7.01 -19.16
CA ALA A 145 12.90 -7.09 -19.53
C ALA A 145 12.64 -6.62 -20.96
N GLU A 146 13.32 -5.59 -21.42
CA GLU A 146 13.10 -4.96 -22.73
C GLU A 146 13.20 -5.95 -23.90
N PRO A 147 14.25 -6.81 -24.01
CA PRO A 147 14.33 -7.83 -25.07
C PRO A 147 13.23 -8.88 -25.01
N MET A 148 12.56 -9.04 -23.85
CA MET A 148 11.45 -9.96 -23.65
C MET A 148 10.10 -9.34 -24.06
N GLY A 149 10.10 -8.06 -24.49
CA GLY A 149 8.87 -7.32 -24.77
C GLY A 149 8.09 -6.94 -23.50
N VAL A 150 8.76 -6.89 -22.36
CA VAL A 150 8.22 -6.55 -21.05
C VAL A 150 8.66 -5.17 -20.63
N GLN A 151 7.77 -4.41 -20.02
CA GLN A 151 8.02 -3.12 -19.39
C GLN A 151 7.69 -3.21 -17.90
N LEU A 152 8.15 -2.23 -17.14
CA LEU A 152 7.97 -2.15 -15.69
C LEU A 152 7.07 -0.98 -15.35
N MET A 153 6.16 -1.17 -14.39
CA MET A 153 5.35 -0.09 -13.81
C MET A 153 5.17 -0.29 -12.30
N SER A 154 4.92 0.78 -11.58
CA SER A 154 4.46 0.69 -10.18
C SER A 154 3.29 1.65 -9.96
N SER A 155 2.24 1.13 -9.35
CA SER A 155 1.08 1.84 -8.81
C SER A 155 0.38 0.91 -7.84
N GLY A 156 -0.57 1.40 -7.04
CA GLY A 156 -1.26 0.55 -6.06
C GLY A 156 -2.08 -0.58 -6.68
N THR A 157 -2.60 -0.39 -7.91
CA THR A 157 -3.35 -1.40 -8.68
C THR A 157 -3.04 -1.25 -10.17
N HIS A 158 -3.25 -2.33 -10.96
CA HIS A 158 -3.21 -2.22 -12.42
C HIS A 158 -4.54 -1.64 -12.94
N PRO A 159 -4.52 -0.65 -13.85
CA PRO A 159 -5.74 0.04 -14.28
C PRO A 159 -6.82 -0.86 -14.89
N PHE A 160 -6.46 -1.89 -15.67
CA PHE A 160 -7.45 -2.65 -16.42
C PHE A 160 -7.25 -4.18 -16.48
N SER A 161 -6.06 -4.71 -16.13
CA SER A 161 -5.85 -6.17 -16.12
C SER A 161 -6.80 -6.86 -15.16
N GLN A 162 -7.22 -8.07 -15.51
CA GLN A 162 -8.20 -8.81 -14.74
C GLN A 162 -7.51 -9.73 -13.72
N TRP A 163 -7.92 -9.63 -12.46
CA TRP A 163 -7.31 -10.40 -11.35
C TRP A 163 -7.43 -11.92 -11.56
N PHE A 164 -8.52 -12.41 -12.18
CA PHE A 164 -8.75 -13.85 -12.39
C PHE A 164 -7.87 -14.46 -13.48
N GLN A 165 -7.16 -13.63 -14.26
CA GLN A 165 -6.19 -14.05 -15.27
C GLN A 165 -4.76 -14.15 -14.69
N GLN A 166 -4.54 -13.66 -13.47
CA GLN A 166 -3.21 -13.63 -12.89
C GLN A 166 -2.85 -14.97 -12.23
N GLN A 167 -1.56 -15.26 -12.21
CA GLN A 167 -1.03 -16.54 -11.72
C GLN A 167 -0.29 -16.32 -10.40
N VAL A 168 -0.59 -17.16 -9.42
CA VAL A 168 0.15 -17.23 -8.16
C VAL A 168 1.51 -17.90 -8.41
N THR A 169 2.57 -17.36 -7.82
CA THR A 169 3.93 -17.90 -7.91
C THR A 169 3.97 -19.32 -7.39
N PRO A 170 4.35 -20.31 -8.24
CA PRO A 170 4.35 -21.71 -7.86
C PRO A 170 5.53 -22.05 -6.92
N GLY A 171 5.41 -23.15 -6.18
CA GLY A 171 6.49 -23.69 -5.35
C GLY A 171 6.77 -22.90 -4.07
N ASN A 172 5.88 -22.00 -3.65
CA ASN A 172 5.96 -21.29 -2.40
C ASN A 172 4.79 -21.68 -1.48
N ASP A 173 5.05 -22.48 -0.47
CA ASP A 173 4.02 -23.01 0.45
C ASP A 173 3.30 -21.90 1.21
N ARG A 174 3.98 -20.78 1.51
CA ARG A 174 3.39 -19.62 2.16
C ARG A 174 2.30 -18.98 1.28
N TYR A 175 2.54 -18.83 -0.02
CA TYR A 175 1.56 -18.31 -0.96
C TYR A 175 0.39 -19.27 -1.17
N ALA A 176 0.68 -20.56 -1.28
CA ALA A 176 -0.35 -21.59 -1.36
C ALA A 176 -1.27 -21.58 -0.13
N THR A 177 -0.70 -21.48 1.06
CA THR A 177 -1.44 -21.38 2.33
C THR A 177 -2.27 -20.10 2.39
N LEU A 178 -1.71 -18.95 1.97
CA LEU A 178 -2.44 -17.68 1.93
C LEU A 178 -3.67 -17.78 1.02
N ILE A 179 -3.50 -18.29 -0.18
CA ILE A 179 -4.60 -18.46 -1.15
C ILE A 179 -5.63 -19.47 -0.65
N ASP A 180 -5.20 -20.58 -0.04
CA ASP A 180 -6.12 -21.58 0.53
C ASP A 180 -6.97 -20.97 1.66
N ARG A 181 -6.40 -20.14 2.52
CA ARG A 181 -7.11 -19.47 3.62
C ARG A 181 -8.03 -18.36 3.16
N THR A 182 -7.63 -17.57 2.16
CA THR A 182 -8.34 -16.35 1.75
C THR A 182 -9.20 -16.53 0.51
N ARG A 183 -8.99 -17.62 -0.24
CA ARG A 183 -9.82 -18.01 -1.40
C ARG A 183 -9.99 -16.88 -2.41
N TRP A 184 -11.20 -16.41 -2.57
CA TRP A 184 -11.58 -15.38 -3.56
C TRP A 184 -10.87 -14.04 -3.32
N TRP A 185 -10.75 -13.60 -2.05
CA TRP A 185 -10.07 -12.37 -1.70
C TRP A 185 -8.56 -12.45 -1.96
N GLY A 186 -7.91 -13.55 -1.60
CA GLY A 186 -6.47 -13.73 -1.86
C GLY A 186 -6.11 -13.66 -3.33
N ARG A 187 -6.95 -14.19 -4.21
CA ARG A 187 -6.71 -14.12 -5.65
C ARG A 187 -6.86 -12.72 -6.23
N GLN A 188 -7.52 -11.81 -5.53
CA GLN A 188 -7.65 -10.42 -5.93
C GLN A 188 -6.49 -9.53 -5.50
N MET A 189 -5.46 -10.07 -4.83
CA MET A 189 -4.29 -9.30 -4.39
C MET A 189 -3.37 -8.91 -5.56
N MET A 190 -3.95 -8.35 -6.62
CA MET A 190 -3.27 -7.71 -7.74
C MET A 190 -2.98 -6.24 -7.36
N ILE A 191 -2.19 -6.09 -6.30
CA ILE A 191 -1.88 -4.82 -5.65
C ILE A 191 -0.38 -4.73 -5.38
N TRP A 192 0.15 -3.51 -5.39
CA TRP A 192 1.57 -3.22 -5.16
C TRP A 192 1.74 -2.10 -4.17
N GLY A 193 2.82 -2.16 -3.40
CA GLY A 193 3.16 -1.18 -2.38
C GLY A 193 4.63 -0.79 -2.34
N VAL A 194 4.90 0.18 -1.48
CA VAL A 194 6.23 0.51 -1.00
C VAL A 194 6.23 0.28 0.51
N HIS A 195 7.30 -0.33 1.03
CA HIS A 195 7.50 -0.46 2.46
C HIS A 195 8.72 0.35 2.89
N VAL A 196 8.60 1.06 4.00
CA VAL A 196 9.68 1.85 4.57
C VAL A 196 10.02 1.32 5.95
N HIS A 197 11.23 0.78 6.09
CA HIS A 197 11.78 0.36 7.38
C HIS A 197 12.63 1.48 7.97
N VAL A 198 12.41 1.83 9.23
CA VAL A 198 13.26 2.77 9.96
C VAL A 198 13.70 2.12 11.28
N ALA A 199 15.01 2.09 11.50
CA ALA A 199 15.64 1.48 12.65
C ALA A 199 15.41 2.29 13.93
N VAL A 200 15.15 1.58 15.03
CA VAL A 200 14.97 2.13 16.37
C VAL A 200 16.00 1.50 17.32
N ASP A 201 16.70 2.32 18.06
CA ASP A 201 17.81 1.93 18.94
C ASP A 201 17.36 1.25 20.25
N ASP A 202 16.12 1.45 20.66
CA ASP A 202 15.55 0.92 21.90
C ASP A 202 14.16 0.31 21.65
N ARG A 203 14.00 -0.96 22.03
CA ARG A 203 12.74 -1.70 21.91
C ARG A 203 11.57 -0.98 22.60
N ASP A 204 11.80 -0.34 23.72
CA ASP A 204 10.74 0.29 24.49
C ASP A 204 10.18 1.56 23.81
N LYS A 205 10.89 2.11 22.82
CA LYS A 205 10.41 3.20 21.97
C LYS A 205 9.49 2.73 20.82
N VAL A 206 9.55 1.45 20.46
CA VAL A 206 8.93 0.95 19.21
C VAL A 206 7.42 1.14 19.21
N LEU A 207 6.73 0.65 20.23
CA LEU A 207 5.26 0.72 20.31
C LEU A 207 4.75 2.16 20.43
N PRO A 208 5.33 3.03 21.32
CA PRO A 208 4.97 4.45 21.33
C PRO A 208 5.16 5.16 19.98
N ILE A 209 6.24 4.83 19.24
CA ILE A 209 6.47 5.42 17.91
C ILE A 209 5.44 4.89 16.89
N VAL A 210 5.11 3.60 16.92
CA VAL A 210 4.04 3.04 16.07
C VAL A 210 2.73 3.78 16.29
N ASP A 211 2.32 3.99 17.54
CA ASP A 211 1.10 4.73 17.88
C ASP A 211 1.15 6.19 17.39
N GLY A 212 2.30 6.84 17.53
CA GLY A 212 2.52 8.20 17.01
C GLY A 212 2.41 8.25 15.48
N LEU A 213 3.01 7.29 14.77
CA LEU A 213 2.95 7.21 13.32
C LEU A 213 1.54 6.95 12.79
N LEU A 214 0.69 6.27 13.56
CA LEU A 214 -0.72 6.08 13.19
C LEU A 214 -1.49 7.39 13.07
N THR A 215 -1.11 8.43 13.81
CA THR A 215 -1.65 9.79 13.65
C THR A 215 -1.31 10.37 12.26
N TYR A 216 -0.16 9.99 11.69
CA TYR A 216 0.32 10.45 10.38
C TYR A 216 0.03 9.48 9.24
N LEU A 217 -0.64 8.36 9.52
CA LEU A 217 -1.05 7.39 8.48
C LEU A 217 -1.83 8.04 7.33
N PRO A 218 -2.79 8.97 7.54
CA PRO A 218 -3.48 9.64 6.44
C PRO A 218 -2.55 10.45 5.54
N HIS A 219 -1.48 11.04 6.07
CA HIS A 219 -0.47 11.77 5.29
C HIS A 219 0.28 10.83 4.35
N PHE A 220 0.74 9.68 4.89
CA PHE A 220 1.41 8.63 4.13
C PHE A 220 0.53 8.11 2.99
N GLN A 221 -0.71 7.79 3.32
CA GLN A 221 -1.66 7.24 2.36
C GLN A 221 -2.05 8.26 1.27
N ALA A 222 -2.26 9.53 1.62
CA ALA A 222 -2.59 10.57 0.66
C ALA A 222 -1.44 10.83 -0.33
N LEU A 223 -0.19 10.91 0.16
CA LEU A 223 1.01 11.13 -0.66
C LEU A 223 1.25 9.99 -1.65
N SER A 224 1.04 8.74 -1.23
CA SER A 224 1.31 7.56 -2.05
C SER A 224 0.13 7.10 -2.90
N ALA A 225 -1.08 7.65 -2.70
CA ALA A 225 -2.28 7.20 -3.38
C ALA A 225 -2.08 7.12 -4.90
N SER A 226 -2.28 5.91 -5.47
CA SER A 226 -1.98 5.63 -6.87
C SER A 226 -2.87 4.54 -7.49
N SER A 227 -4.02 4.23 -6.86
CA SER A 227 -4.88 3.13 -7.31
C SER A 227 -6.33 3.54 -7.57
N PRO A 228 -6.57 4.53 -8.48
CA PRO A 228 -7.93 5.01 -8.75
C PRO A 228 -8.74 4.08 -9.65
N PHE A 229 -8.07 3.12 -10.31
CA PHE A 229 -8.69 2.19 -11.25
C PHE A 229 -8.60 0.74 -10.76
N TRP A 230 -9.60 -0.07 -11.12
CA TRP A 230 -9.63 -1.51 -10.87
C TRP A 230 -10.39 -2.23 -11.97
N SER A 231 -9.78 -3.25 -12.59
CA SER A 231 -10.41 -4.09 -13.63
C SER A 231 -11.08 -3.31 -14.75
N GLY A 232 -10.55 -2.17 -15.16
CA GLY A 232 -11.08 -1.33 -16.23
C GLY A 232 -12.04 -0.24 -15.77
N GLU A 233 -12.36 -0.16 -14.48
CA GLU A 233 -13.32 0.78 -13.93
C GLU A 233 -12.63 1.84 -13.04
N THR A 234 -13.19 3.04 -13.02
CA THR A 234 -12.83 4.06 -12.04
C THR A 234 -13.53 3.75 -10.72
N THR A 235 -12.76 3.47 -9.67
CA THR A 235 -13.31 3.05 -8.36
C THR A 235 -13.94 4.20 -7.57
N GLY A 236 -13.57 5.43 -7.90
CA GLY A 236 -13.91 6.62 -7.12
C GLY A 236 -13.07 6.78 -5.85
N TYR A 237 -12.07 5.95 -5.62
CA TYR A 237 -11.10 6.06 -4.53
C TYR A 237 -9.74 6.50 -5.06
N ALA A 238 -8.99 7.25 -4.26
CA ALA A 238 -7.60 7.61 -4.55
C ALA A 238 -6.66 6.41 -4.32
N SER A 239 -6.92 5.65 -3.23
CA SER A 239 -6.24 4.39 -2.91
C SER A 239 -7.25 3.26 -2.75
N ASN A 240 -7.55 2.55 -3.84
CA ASN A 240 -8.31 1.29 -3.78
C ASN A 240 -7.50 0.16 -3.14
N ARG A 241 -6.17 0.17 -3.30
CA ARG A 241 -5.26 -0.80 -2.66
C ARG A 241 -5.46 -0.87 -1.15
N ALA A 242 -5.58 0.28 -0.48
CA ALA A 242 -5.77 0.32 0.98
C ALA A 242 -7.02 -0.47 1.43
N LEU A 243 -8.09 -0.46 0.63
CA LEU A 243 -9.32 -1.20 0.92
C LEU A 243 -9.20 -2.67 0.54
N MET A 244 -8.54 -2.99 -0.57
CA MET A 244 -8.30 -4.37 -1.00
C MET A 244 -7.39 -5.10 0.00
N PHE A 245 -6.31 -4.47 0.43
CA PHE A 245 -5.37 -5.07 1.37
C PHE A 245 -6.02 -5.47 2.71
N GLN A 246 -6.99 -4.69 3.19
CA GLN A 246 -7.72 -4.98 4.43
C GLN A 246 -8.54 -6.28 4.40
N GLN A 247 -8.73 -6.88 3.22
CA GLN A 247 -9.44 -8.16 3.08
C GLN A 247 -8.57 -9.38 3.51
N LEU A 248 -7.26 -9.17 3.67
CA LEU A 248 -6.36 -10.20 4.16
C LEU A 248 -6.45 -10.35 5.68
N PRO A 249 -6.28 -11.57 6.20
CA PRO A 249 -6.17 -11.79 7.65
C PRO A 249 -5.05 -10.94 8.24
N THR A 250 -5.28 -10.38 9.42
CA THR A 250 -4.35 -9.53 10.18
C THR A 250 -4.03 -8.18 9.54
N ALA A 251 -4.52 -7.88 8.32
CA ALA A 251 -4.26 -6.61 7.66
C ALA A 251 -5.06 -5.45 8.28
N GLY A 252 -4.53 -4.24 8.15
CA GLY A 252 -5.15 -3.02 8.62
C GLY A 252 -4.42 -2.38 9.79
N LEU A 253 -5.14 -1.61 10.59
CA LEU A 253 -4.56 -0.90 11.74
C LEU A 253 -4.13 -1.87 12.84
N PRO A 254 -2.92 -1.73 13.43
CA PRO A 254 -2.54 -2.49 14.61
C PRO A 254 -3.43 -2.11 15.80
N PRO A 255 -3.61 -3.00 16.79
CA PRO A 255 -4.14 -2.61 18.09
C PRO A 255 -3.12 -1.75 18.84
N HIS A 256 -3.60 -0.98 19.82
CA HIS A 256 -2.74 -0.29 20.76
C HIS A 256 -2.24 -1.27 21.83
N PHE A 257 -0.98 -1.16 22.21
CA PHE A 257 -0.35 -1.96 23.26
C PHE A 257 0.24 -1.03 24.33
N ARG A 258 0.05 -1.38 25.58
CA ARG A 258 0.64 -0.65 26.73
C ARG A 258 2.15 -0.80 26.79
N ASP A 259 2.63 -2.01 26.48
CA ASP A 259 4.03 -2.39 26.59
C ASP A 259 4.35 -3.59 25.67
N TRP A 260 5.63 -3.93 25.58
CA TRP A 260 6.11 -5.03 24.76
C TRP A 260 5.59 -6.39 25.21
N ALA A 261 5.35 -6.60 26.50
CA ALA A 261 4.82 -7.86 27.03
C ALA A 261 3.38 -8.11 26.56
N GLU A 262 2.55 -7.07 26.47
CA GLU A 262 1.20 -7.19 25.91
C GLU A 262 1.24 -7.54 24.41
N TYR A 263 2.17 -6.93 23.65
CA TYR A 263 2.41 -7.29 22.24
C TYR A 263 2.83 -8.76 22.10
N GLU A 264 3.79 -9.23 22.91
CA GLU A 264 4.22 -10.64 22.94
C GLU A 264 3.07 -11.59 23.26
N SER A 265 2.24 -11.23 24.25
CA SER A 265 1.07 -12.03 24.65
C SER A 265 0.09 -12.18 23.50
N MET A 266 -0.23 -11.08 22.81
CA MET A 266 -1.12 -11.13 21.65
C MET A 266 -0.55 -11.97 20.52
N VAL A 267 0.75 -11.83 20.21
CA VAL A 267 1.41 -12.64 19.17
C VAL A 267 1.35 -14.14 19.53
N ALA A 268 1.59 -14.46 20.79
CA ALA A 268 1.49 -15.85 21.28
C ALA A 268 0.07 -16.39 21.11
N ASP A 269 -0.97 -15.61 21.44
CA ASP A 269 -2.36 -15.99 21.23
C ASP A 269 -2.69 -16.23 19.76
N LEU A 270 -2.21 -15.37 18.86
CA LEU A 270 -2.39 -15.49 17.41
C LEU A 270 -1.73 -16.77 16.86
N MET A 271 -0.51 -17.09 17.34
CA MET A 271 0.19 -18.32 16.99
C MET A 271 -0.51 -19.56 17.57
N HIS A 272 -0.90 -19.51 18.84
CA HIS A 272 -1.60 -20.61 19.51
C HIS A 272 -2.93 -20.95 18.82
N THR A 273 -3.68 -19.93 18.43
CA THR A 273 -4.97 -20.10 17.73
C THR A 273 -4.83 -20.41 16.25
N GLY A 274 -3.61 -20.39 15.71
CA GLY A 274 -3.32 -20.64 14.29
C GLY A 274 -3.84 -19.52 13.37
N VAL A 275 -3.98 -18.29 13.89
CA VAL A 275 -4.26 -17.10 13.08
C VAL A 275 -3.04 -16.74 12.25
N ILE A 276 -1.85 -16.88 12.83
CA ILE A 276 -0.55 -16.77 12.14
C ILE A 276 0.32 -17.99 12.48
N ASP A 277 1.20 -18.36 11.56
CA ASP A 277 2.24 -19.37 11.79
C ASP A 277 3.60 -18.71 12.08
N VAL A 278 3.83 -17.50 11.54
CA VAL A 278 5.06 -16.72 11.72
C VAL A 278 4.74 -15.24 11.87
N LEU A 279 5.60 -14.50 12.58
CA LEU A 279 5.42 -13.08 12.90
C LEU A 279 5.22 -12.20 11.64
N SER A 280 5.87 -12.54 10.52
CA SER A 280 5.72 -11.79 9.26
C SER A 280 4.31 -11.85 8.65
N GLU A 281 3.41 -12.68 9.18
CA GLU A 281 2.00 -12.71 8.80
C GLU A 281 1.14 -11.66 9.50
N LEU A 282 1.70 -10.87 10.42
CA LEU A 282 1.09 -9.63 10.89
C LEU A 282 1.18 -8.58 9.78
N ARG A 283 0.08 -8.38 9.06
CA ARG A 283 0.00 -7.51 7.87
C ARG A 283 -0.51 -6.11 8.22
N TRP A 284 -0.17 -5.61 9.42
CA TRP A 284 -0.58 -4.28 9.84
C TRP A 284 -0.01 -3.19 8.94
N ASP A 285 -0.73 -2.06 8.85
CA ASP A 285 -0.32 -0.89 8.06
C ASP A 285 1.01 -0.29 8.54
N ILE A 286 1.25 -0.34 9.85
CA ILE A 286 2.51 0.02 10.53
C ILE A 286 2.76 -1.06 11.58
N ARG A 287 3.96 -1.64 11.59
CA ARG A 287 4.25 -2.75 12.52
C ARG A 287 5.68 -2.72 13.03
N PRO A 288 5.93 -3.26 14.23
CA PRO A 288 7.27 -3.68 14.61
C PRO A 288 7.81 -4.72 13.64
N SER A 289 9.09 -4.62 13.29
CA SER A 289 9.83 -5.63 12.55
C SER A 289 11.05 -6.10 13.37
N PRO A 290 10.81 -6.96 14.40
CA PRO A 290 11.81 -7.28 15.42
C PRO A 290 13.07 -7.89 14.86
N ARG A 291 12.96 -8.74 13.81
CA ARG A 291 14.11 -9.35 13.14
C ARG A 291 15.15 -8.33 12.66
N TRP A 292 14.69 -7.15 12.23
CA TRP A 292 15.54 -6.11 11.65
C TRP A 292 15.79 -4.94 12.62
N GLY A 293 15.16 -4.95 13.80
CA GLY A 293 15.23 -3.83 14.73
C GLY A 293 14.61 -2.54 14.18
N THR A 294 13.53 -2.65 13.41
CA THR A 294 12.91 -1.51 12.71
C THR A 294 11.42 -1.41 13.01
N ILE A 295 10.85 -0.25 12.71
CA ILE A 295 9.42 -0.07 12.45
C ILE A 295 9.25 -0.08 10.94
N GLU A 296 8.25 -0.82 10.46
CA GLU A 296 7.90 -0.99 9.06
C GLU A 296 6.57 -0.30 8.77
N VAL A 297 6.60 0.69 7.88
CA VAL A 297 5.40 1.37 7.35
C VAL A 297 5.05 0.77 6.00
N ARG A 298 3.87 0.14 5.90
CA ARG A 298 3.38 -0.65 4.77
C ARG A 298 2.17 -0.03 4.07
N THR A 299 1.68 1.09 4.57
CA THR A 299 0.44 1.72 4.11
C THR A 299 0.53 2.34 2.72
N PHE A 300 1.74 2.52 2.21
CA PHE A 300 1.95 3.18 0.92
C PHE A 300 1.47 2.31 -0.26
N ASP A 301 0.72 2.92 -1.17
CA ASP A 301 0.49 2.34 -2.50
C ASP A 301 1.83 2.24 -3.26
N GLY A 302 1.90 1.40 -4.30
CA GLY A 302 3.02 1.41 -5.22
C GLY A 302 3.19 2.77 -5.88
N ILE A 303 4.37 3.36 -5.76
CA ILE A 303 4.69 4.70 -6.28
C ILE A 303 5.42 4.56 -7.61
N SER A 304 5.03 5.37 -8.60
CA SER A 304 5.58 5.28 -9.94
C SER A 304 6.98 5.89 -10.09
N THR A 305 7.45 6.71 -9.13
CA THR A 305 8.72 7.44 -9.27
C THR A 305 9.65 7.26 -8.07
N ALA A 306 10.95 7.14 -8.34
CA ALA A 306 11.97 7.02 -7.31
C ALA A 306 12.07 8.29 -6.42
N ASN A 307 11.84 9.48 -6.99
CA ASN A 307 11.86 10.73 -6.23
C ASN A 307 10.74 10.79 -5.17
N GLU A 308 9.52 10.36 -5.54
CA GLU A 308 8.40 10.32 -4.59
C GLU A 308 8.63 9.27 -3.49
N ILE A 309 9.30 8.14 -3.80
CA ILE A 309 9.74 7.18 -2.79
C ILE A 309 10.72 7.84 -1.82
N GLY A 310 11.66 8.65 -2.33
CA GLY A 310 12.59 9.43 -1.50
C GLY A 310 11.86 10.36 -0.54
N ALA A 311 10.82 11.04 -1.01
CA ALA A 311 10.01 11.97 -0.21
C ALA A 311 9.30 11.25 0.95
N ILE A 312 8.63 10.12 0.70
CA ILE A 312 7.94 9.35 1.75
C ILE A 312 8.93 8.69 2.71
N ALA A 313 10.08 8.24 2.21
CA ALA A 313 11.13 7.66 3.03
C ALA A 313 11.72 8.69 4.01
N ALA A 314 12.04 9.89 3.52
CA ALA A 314 12.53 10.99 4.34
C ALA A 314 11.50 11.44 5.37
N LEU A 315 10.23 11.60 4.97
CA LEU A 315 9.15 11.95 5.89
C LEU A 315 9.01 10.91 7.02
N THR A 316 9.03 9.62 6.68
CA THR A 316 8.94 8.52 7.64
C THR A 316 10.16 8.52 8.58
N GLN A 317 11.37 8.64 8.03
CA GLN A 317 12.62 8.70 8.79
C GLN A 317 12.62 9.87 9.78
N CYS A 318 12.23 11.05 9.30
CA CYS A 318 12.15 12.25 10.15
C CYS A 318 11.13 12.12 11.27
N LEU A 319 9.96 11.50 11.03
CA LEU A 319 8.95 11.28 12.06
C LEU A 319 9.44 10.29 13.13
N VAL A 320 10.04 9.17 12.72
CA VAL A 320 10.59 8.18 13.66
C VAL A 320 11.70 8.81 14.51
N GLU A 321 12.61 9.58 13.90
CA GLU A 321 13.67 10.29 14.62
C GLU A 321 13.11 11.36 15.56
N HIS A 322 12.14 12.15 15.09
CA HIS A 322 11.46 13.15 15.92
C HIS A 322 10.85 12.50 17.19
N PHE A 323 10.09 11.43 17.01
CA PHE A 323 9.47 10.73 18.13
C PHE A 323 10.50 10.07 19.05
N SER A 324 11.58 9.51 18.52
CA SER A 324 12.68 9.00 19.33
C SER A 324 13.28 10.09 20.22
N ARG A 325 13.48 11.32 19.69
CA ARG A 325 13.99 12.47 20.46
C ARG A 325 13.00 12.92 21.55
N GLU A 326 11.70 12.90 21.25
CA GLU A 326 10.66 13.22 22.23
C GLU A 326 10.71 12.23 23.43
N LEU A 327 10.80 10.93 23.14
CA LEU A 327 10.90 9.90 24.16
C LEU A 327 12.21 9.98 24.97
N ASP A 328 13.35 10.25 24.33
CA ASP A 328 14.63 10.48 25.01
C ASP A 328 14.58 11.67 25.97
N ALA A 329 13.79 12.68 25.63
CA ALA A 329 13.56 13.85 26.49
C ALA A 329 12.48 13.61 27.56
N GLY A 330 11.97 12.39 27.70
CA GLY A 330 10.93 12.03 28.67
C GLY A 330 9.54 12.60 28.33
N ARG A 331 9.30 13.01 27.08
CA ARG A 331 8.00 13.51 26.62
C ARG A 331 7.16 12.38 26.03
N THR A 332 5.85 12.50 26.14
CA THR A 332 4.89 11.56 25.54
C THR A 332 4.57 11.98 24.10
N ILE A 333 4.39 10.99 23.22
CA ILE A 333 3.94 11.21 21.86
C ILE A 333 2.42 11.38 21.84
N PRO A 334 1.88 12.44 21.25
CA PRO A 334 0.43 12.59 21.08
C PRO A 334 -0.13 11.50 20.12
N VAL A 335 -1.25 10.89 20.53
CA VAL A 335 -1.93 9.85 19.74
C VAL A 335 -3.39 10.20 19.56
N LEU A 336 -3.96 9.80 18.44
CA LEU A 336 -5.39 9.92 18.16
C LEU A 336 -6.15 8.70 18.69
N GLN A 337 -7.44 8.92 19.00
CA GLN A 337 -8.35 7.81 19.29
C GLN A 337 -8.40 6.83 18.10
N PRO A 338 -8.44 5.51 18.35
CA PRO A 338 -8.40 4.49 17.28
C PRO A 338 -9.48 4.67 16.21
N TRP A 339 -10.65 5.17 16.57
CA TRP A 339 -11.73 5.41 15.61
C TRP A 339 -11.45 6.65 14.73
N PHE A 340 -10.75 7.70 15.22
CA PHE A 340 -10.28 8.82 14.41
C PHE A 340 -9.22 8.36 13.39
N VAL A 341 -8.28 7.52 13.82
CA VAL A 341 -7.28 6.93 12.91
C VAL A 341 -7.96 6.14 11.78
N ARG A 342 -8.97 5.32 12.13
CA ARG A 342 -9.74 4.55 11.16
C ARG A 342 -10.50 5.43 10.19
N GLU A 343 -11.14 6.48 10.68
CA GLU A 343 -11.86 7.45 9.85
C GLU A 343 -10.91 8.19 8.91
N ASN A 344 -9.79 8.68 9.41
CA ASN A 344 -8.77 9.34 8.61
C ASN A 344 -8.21 8.44 7.52
N LYS A 345 -7.96 7.16 7.83
CA LYS A 345 -7.55 6.16 6.85
C LYS A 345 -8.58 6.01 5.73
N TRP A 346 -9.87 5.93 6.07
CA TRP A 346 -10.93 5.84 5.08
C TRP A 346 -11.03 7.12 4.24
N ARG A 347 -10.97 8.30 4.88
CA ARG A 347 -11.05 9.59 4.19
C ARG A 347 -9.94 9.73 3.15
N THR A 348 -8.70 9.39 3.51
CA THR A 348 -7.58 9.49 2.56
C THR A 348 -7.58 8.39 1.52
N ALA A 349 -8.08 7.19 1.80
CA ALA A 349 -8.32 6.19 0.77
C ALA A 349 -9.32 6.70 -0.28
N ARG A 350 -10.39 7.37 0.17
CA ARG A 350 -11.45 7.87 -0.71
C ARG A 350 -11.07 9.15 -1.44
N TYR A 351 -10.51 10.14 -0.73
CA TYR A 351 -10.33 11.50 -1.23
C TYR A 351 -8.86 11.87 -1.51
N GLY A 352 -7.90 11.03 -1.11
CA GLY A 352 -6.47 11.29 -1.33
C GLY A 352 -6.02 12.63 -0.78
N MET A 353 -5.43 13.47 -1.64
CA MET A 353 -4.91 14.80 -1.29
C MET A 353 -6.00 15.83 -0.97
N ASP A 354 -7.26 15.54 -1.29
CA ASP A 354 -8.41 16.40 -0.99
C ASP A 354 -9.10 16.00 0.33
N ALA A 355 -8.54 15.05 1.08
CA ALA A 355 -9.11 14.59 2.34
C ALA A 355 -9.00 15.66 3.43
N ILE A 356 -10.10 15.87 4.16
CA ILE A 356 -10.13 16.60 5.42
C ILE A 356 -9.90 15.60 6.54
N ILE A 357 -8.81 15.74 7.30
CA ILE A 357 -8.38 14.82 8.35
C ILE A 357 -8.62 15.41 9.74
N ILE A 358 -8.86 14.52 10.70
CA ILE A 358 -8.96 14.84 12.13
C ILE A 358 -7.54 14.88 12.70
N GLN A 359 -7.14 16.01 13.31
CA GLN A 359 -5.77 16.26 13.72
C GLN A 359 -5.46 15.94 15.18
N ASN A 360 -6.45 16.06 16.05
CA ASN A 360 -6.23 15.98 17.49
C ASN A 360 -7.43 15.35 18.23
N PRO A 361 -7.25 15.00 19.50
CA PRO A 361 -8.32 14.43 20.31
C PRO A 361 -9.57 15.31 20.49
N SER A 362 -9.47 16.63 20.23
CA SER A 362 -10.62 17.54 20.27
C SER A 362 -11.49 17.45 19.01
N GLY A 363 -11.01 16.78 17.96
CA GLY A 363 -11.73 16.60 16.71
C GLY A 363 -11.56 17.79 15.74
N ASP A 364 -10.53 18.60 15.91
CA ASP A 364 -10.23 19.66 14.95
C ASP A 364 -9.85 19.04 13.59
N GLU A 365 -10.33 19.64 12.51
CA GLU A 365 -10.15 19.12 11.15
C GLU A 365 -9.33 20.07 10.28
N ARG A 366 -8.60 19.49 9.33
CA ARG A 366 -7.79 20.24 8.37
C ARG A 366 -7.64 19.49 7.06
N LEU A 367 -7.43 20.21 5.97
CA LEU A 367 -7.04 19.60 4.70
C LEU A 367 -5.67 18.93 4.84
N VAL A 368 -5.52 17.69 4.39
CA VAL A 368 -4.28 16.91 4.54
C VAL A 368 -3.08 17.58 3.91
N THR A 369 -3.25 18.28 2.78
CA THR A 369 -2.18 19.03 2.11
C THR A 369 -1.70 20.23 2.91
N ASP A 370 -2.59 20.93 3.62
CA ASP A 370 -2.21 22.05 4.49
C ASP A 370 -1.45 21.55 5.71
N ASP A 371 -1.86 20.41 6.23
CA ASP A 371 -1.19 19.78 7.36
C ASP A 371 0.18 19.23 6.97
N LEU A 372 0.30 18.57 5.80
CA LEU A 372 1.58 18.14 5.23
C LEU A 372 2.56 19.31 5.08
N ARG A 373 2.11 20.48 4.58
CA ARG A 373 2.96 21.68 4.47
C ARG A 373 3.47 22.17 5.82
N ALA A 374 2.63 22.07 6.85
CA ALA A 374 3.02 22.41 8.22
C ALA A 374 3.99 21.39 8.81
N LEU A 375 3.73 20.11 8.58
CA LEU A 375 4.56 19.00 9.03
C LEU A 375 5.97 19.05 8.43
N VAL A 376 6.09 19.27 7.12
CA VAL A 376 7.39 19.43 6.44
C VAL A 376 8.21 20.52 7.11
N ARG A 377 7.63 21.72 7.31
CA ARG A 377 8.32 22.83 8.01
C ARG A 377 8.77 22.46 9.43
N ALA A 378 7.93 21.73 10.18
CA ALA A 378 8.26 21.31 11.53
C ALA A 378 9.41 20.32 11.58
N LEU A 379 9.55 19.48 10.54
CA LEU A 379 10.56 18.43 10.44
C LEU A 379 11.86 18.88 9.76
N GLU A 380 11.92 20.08 9.15
CA GLU A 380 13.14 20.59 8.49
C GLU A 380 14.42 20.50 9.36
N PRO A 381 14.40 20.83 10.67
CA PRO A 381 15.59 20.68 11.51
C PRO A 381 16.03 19.22 11.66
N VAL A 382 15.09 18.29 11.79
CA VAL A 382 15.38 16.85 11.87
C VAL A 382 15.95 16.34 10.55
N ALA A 383 15.39 16.79 9.43
CA ALA A 383 15.86 16.42 8.09
C ALA A 383 17.27 16.95 7.82
N ALA A 384 17.61 18.14 8.31
CA ALA A 384 18.95 18.69 8.22
C ALA A 384 19.97 17.83 8.96
N ASP A 385 19.65 17.39 10.18
CA ASP A 385 20.50 16.51 10.99
C ASP A 385 20.71 15.12 10.32
N LEU A 386 19.64 14.58 9.72
CA LEU A 386 19.67 13.29 9.00
C LEU A 386 20.26 13.40 7.59
N GLY A 387 20.42 14.62 7.07
CA GLY A 387 20.91 14.89 5.71
C GLY A 387 19.97 14.44 4.61
N CYS A 388 18.65 14.58 4.83
CA CYS A 388 17.57 14.23 3.88
C CYS A 388 16.61 15.43 3.60
N THR A 389 17.09 16.66 3.75
CA THR A 389 16.25 17.87 3.56
C THR A 389 15.68 17.96 2.14
N ALA A 390 16.46 17.59 1.11
CA ALA A 390 16.00 17.66 -0.27
C ALA A 390 14.81 16.70 -0.50
N GLU A 391 14.93 15.47 -0.03
CA GLU A 391 13.89 14.45 -0.14
C GLU A 391 12.65 14.82 0.68
N LEU A 392 12.83 15.41 1.87
CA LEU A 392 11.69 15.91 2.66
C LEU A 392 10.93 17.02 1.92
N LEU A 393 11.65 17.95 1.27
CA LEU A 393 11.04 19.03 0.50
C LEU A 393 10.32 18.54 -0.76
N ASP A 394 10.68 17.37 -1.31
CA ASP A 394 9.95 16.74 -2.42
C ASP A 394 8.51 16.36 -2.04
N VAL A 395 8.17 16.25 -0.76
CA VAL A 395 6.77 16.16 -0.30
C VAL A 395 5.94 17.34 -0.80
N LEU A 396 6.51 18.55 -0.78
CA LEU A 396 5.84 19.75 -1.30
C LEU A 396 5.65 19.67 -2.82
N ALA A 397 6.61 19.07 -3.54
CA ALA A 397 6.51 18.84 -4.97
C ALA A 397 5.36 17.86 -5.31
N ILE A 398 5.14 16.81 -4.49
CA ILE A 398 4.00 15.90 -4.65
C ILE A 398 2.67 16.67 -4.47
N ILE A 399 2.57 17.56 -3.47
CA ILE A 399 1.38 18.36 -3.24
C ILE A 399 1.12 19.28 -4.47
N ASP A 400 2.14 19.92 -5.02
CA ASP A 400 2.01 20.90 -6.10
C ASP A 400 1.74 20.27 -7.47
N HIS A 401 2.31 19.10 -7.75
CA HIS A 401 2.12 18.38 -9.02
C HIS A 401 0.94 17.40 -8.99
N GLY A 402 0.49 17.03 -7.81
CA GLY A 402 -0.50 16.00 -7.53
C GLY A 402 0.11 14.61 -7.35
N ALA A 403 -0.45 13.83 -6.42
CA ALA A 403 -0.11 12.43 -6.22
C ALA A 403 -0.43 11.59 -7.47
N SER A 404 0.13 10.38 -7.54
CA SER A 404 0.03 9.54 -8.74
C SER A 404 -1.42 9.30 -9.19
N TYR A 405 -2.39 9.09 -8.27
CA TYR A 405 -3.79 8.91 -8.65
C TYR A 405 -4.35 10.11 -9.42
N GLN A 406 -3.99 11.35 -9.03
CA GLN A 406 -4.45 12.57 -9.71
C GLN A 406 -3.84 12.67 -11.11
N ARG A 407 -2.57 12.27 -11.28
CA ARG A 407 -1.90 12.24 -12.58
C ARG A 407 -2.55 11.20 -13.49
N GLN A 408 -2.81 9.98 -12.98
CA GLN A 408 -3.50 8.91 -13.72
C GLN A 408 -4.89 9.36 -14.20
N LEU A 409 -5.68 9.99 -13.34
CA LEU A 409 -7.00 10.53 -13.71
C LEU A 409 -6.90 11.62 -14.78
N ARG A 410 -5.89 12.51 -14.69
CA ARG A 410 -5.64 13.54 -15.72
C ARG A 410 -5.26 12.92 -17.06
N VAL A 411 -4.40 11.88 -17.07
CA VAL A 411 -4.05 11.16 -18.30
C VAL A 411 -5.28 10.50 -18.92
N ALA A 412 -6.08 9.77 -18.14
CA ALA A 412 -7.32 9.15 -18.62
C ALA A 412 -8.26 10.21 -19.21
N GLN A 413 -8.46 11.34 -18.52
CA GLN A 413 -9.31 12.42 -19.02
C GLN A 413 -8.79 13.03 -20.32
N ALA A 414 -7.48 13.23 -20.45
CA ALA A 414 -6.86 13.81 -21.64
C ALA A 414 -6.84 12.88 -22.85
N THR A 415 -7.05 11.58 -22.64
CA THR A 415 -6.98 10.52 -23.65
C THR A 415 -8.31 9.77 -23.83
N ASP A 416 -9.44 10.46 -23.64
CA ASP A 416 -10.80 9.91 -23.81
C ASP A 416 -11.04 8.60 -23.04
N GLY A 417 -10.47 8.48 -21.83
CA GLY A 417 -10.61 7.31 -20.96
C GLY A 417 -9.64 6.17 -21.24
N SER A 418 -8.59 6.39 -22.04
CA SER A 418 -7.61 5.34 -22.38
C SER A 418 -6.79 4.90 -21.16
N LEU A 419 -7.13 3.75 -20.56
CA LEU A 419 -6.37 3.16 -19.48
C LEU A 419 -5.00 2.61 -19.93
N LYS A 420 -4.86 2.29 -21.21
CA LYS A 420 -3.57 1.93 -21.80
C LYS A 420 -2.62 3.13 -21.80
N ALA A 421 -3.13 4.35 -22.06
CA ALA A 421 -2.33 5.57 -21.95
C ALA A 421 -1.90 5.83 -20.49
N VAL A 422 -2.76 5.49 -19.51
CA VAL A 422 -2.40 5.55 -18.08
C VAL A 422 -1.25 4.59 -17.78
N VAL A 423 -1.30 3.32 -18.22
CA VAL A 423 -0.19 2.37 -18.04
C VAL A 423 1.08 2.89 -18.69
N SER A 424 1.00 3.41 -19.92
CA SER A 424 2.16 3.99 -20.62
C SER A 424 2.76 5.18 -19.87
N SER A 425 1.94 6.00 -19.24
CA SER A 425 2.41 7.11 -18.37
C SER A 425 3.14 6.59 -17.14
N LEU A 426 2.60 5.58 -16.44
CA LEU A 426 3.24 4.96 -15.27
C LEU A 426 4.59 4.32 -15.62
N VAL A 427 4.70 3.66 -16.79
CA VAL A 427 5.95 3.10 -17.29
C VAL A 427 7.00 4.20 -17.51
N ARG A 428 6.61 5.33 -18.13
CA ARG A 428 7.53 6.46 -18.32
C ARG A 428 7.97 7.08 -16.98
N GLU A 429 7.04 7.34 -16.07
CA GLU A 429 7.35 7.88 -14.74
C GLU A 429 8.35 7.00 -13.99
N LEU A 430 8.21 5.67 -14.07
CA LEU A 430 9.11 4.73 -13.43
C LEU A 430 10.52 4.80 -14.01
N LEU A 431 10.64 4.85 -15.34
CA LEU A 431 11.94 4.91 -16.02
C LEU A 431 12.63 6.27 -15.85
N ASP A 432 11.86 7.35 -15.87
CA ASP A 432 12.38 8.71 -15.68
C ASP A 432 12.71 9.04 -14.22
N GLY A 433 12.18 8.24 -13.28
CA GLY A 433 12.34 8.39 -11.84
C GLY A 433 11.63 9.60 -11.25
N ARG A 434 10.82 10.32 -12.03
CA ARG A 434 10.12 11.54 -11.66
C ARG A 434 8.77 11.65 -12.37
N PRO A 435 7.81 12.44 -11.82
CA PRO A 435 6.52 12.65 -12.41
C PRO A 435 6.60 13.21 -13.84
N ASP A 436 5.80 12.64 -14.74
CA ASP A 436 5.65 13.16 -16.10
C ASP A 436 4.96 14.53 -16.03
N ARG A 437 5.68 15.58 -16.40
CA ARG A 437 5.20 16.98 -16.45
C ARG A 437 4.66 17.37 -17.80
N SER A 438 4.80 16.50 -18.82
CA SER A 438 4.25 16.77 -20.15
C SER A 438 2.72 16.67 -20.10
N ARG A 439 2.04 17.66 -20.67
CA ARG A 439 0.64 17.45 -21.06
C ARG A 439 0.66 16.36 -22.13
N PRO A 440 -0.23 15.32 -22.06
CA PRO A 440 -0.34 14.37 -23.16
C PRO A 440 -0.53 15.17 -24.45
N SER A 441 0.42 15.00 -25.38
CA SER A 441 0.30 15.64 -26.69
C SER A 441 -0.90 15.03 -27.43
N PRO A 442 -1.72 15.82 -28.11
CA PRO A 442 -2.73 15.28 -29.03
C PRO A 442 -2.14 14.35 -30.10
N ASP A 443 -0.82 14.48 -30.35
CA ASP A 443 -0.08 13.72 -31.35
C ASP A 443 0.67 12.50 -30.75
N ASP A 444 0.47 12.16 -29.47
CA ASP A 444 1.02 10.94 -28.86
C ASP A 444 0.45 9.73 -29.59
N PRO A 445 1.28 8.80 -30.12
CA PRO A 445 0.82 7.62 -30.86
C PRO A 445 -0.19 6.77 -30.09
N SER A 446 -0.14 6.79 -28.73
CA SER A 446 -1.12 6.15 -27.86
C SER A 446 -2.50 6.81 -27.90
N VAL A 447 -2.57 8.12 -28.19
CA VAL A 447 -3.81 8.89 -28.36
C VAL A 447 -4.41 8.69 -29.75
N THR A 448 -3.56 8.59 -30.77
CA THR A 448 -3.97 8.47 -32.16
C THR A 448 -4.64 7.11 -32.45
N GLN A 449 -4.20 6.03 -31.78
CA GLN A 449 -4.85 4.71 -31.92
C GLN A 449 -6.24 4.63 -31.27
N ALA A 450 -6.52 5.43 -30.24
CA ALA A 450 -7.85 5.47 -29.61
C ALA A 450 -8.90 6.16 -30.48
N ARG A 451 -8.48 7.09 -31.37
CA ARG A 451 -9.39 7.77 -32.31
C ARG A 451 -9.75 6.96 -33.53
N SER A 452 -8.89 6.03 -33.96
CA SER A 452 -9.14 5.17 -35.15
C SER A 452 -10.03 3.94 -34.86
N GLY A 453 -10.26 3.59 -33.61
CA GLY A 453 -11.10 2.44 -33.19
C GLY A 453 -12.60 2.75 -33.03
N ARG A 454 -13.06 3.98 -33.34
CA ARG A 454 -14.51 4.36 -33.27
C ARG A 454 -15.19 4.62 -34.60
N ALA A 455 -14.56 4.25 -35.71
CA ALA A 455 -15.19 4.28 -37.03
C ALA A 455 -15.31 2.84 -37.57
N ASP A 456 -16.30 2.11 -37.03
CA ASP A 456 -17.04 1.04 -37.75
C ASP A 456 -18.28 0.66 -36.93
#